data_df91bbe7f5ad285b543a8ec098b6c0b7
#
_entry.id   df91bbe7f5ad285b543a8ec098b6c0b7
#
_cell.length_a   1.000
_cell.length_b   1.000
_cell.length_c   1.000
_cell.angle_alpha   90.00
_cell.angle_beta   90.00
_cell.angle_gamma   90.00
#
_symmetry.space_group_name_H-M   'P 1'
#
loop_
_entity.id
_entity.type
_entity.pdbx_description
1 polymer ?
#
loop_
_entity_poly.entity_id
_entity_poly.type
_entity_poly.pdbx_seq_one_letter_code
_entity_poly.pdbx_strand_id
1 'polypeptide(L)'
;MKEGYGLLGDFIRQVDVRNTDGKEENLLGVSVQKMFIPSIANTIGTDFTKYKVVKRGQFTYIPDTSRRGDKIGIALLMDYDEGLVSNIYTVFEVKDENELLPEYLMLWFSRPEFDRYARFKSHGSVREIMDWDEMCKVELPVPSIDKQRSIVKAYQTITERIELKRRINDNLEATIQAAFDKAFHDAGVSLPETIIKQNKVPQGWTDATVGDFASVQTGPFGSQLHNEDYVESGTPIITVEHMDGKYIAHRNLPLVSQNDVDRLRKYDLHTGDIVFSRVGSVDRAVMVSQHEDGWLFSGRCLRVRPYDPNTGSYFLWWFNQPVIRQLVTASAVGATMPSINTSILNSIRIVFPQKDIVTQFCKMADGLIEIIATNLEEIRKLNDAREYIQLSLSR
;
A
#
# COMPACT_ATOMS: atom_id res chain seq x y z
N MET A 1 -30.90 -24.26 -8.28
CA MET A 1 -30.12 -23.08 -8.63
C MET A 1 -30.86 -21.85 -8.13
N LYS A 2 -30.15 -20.87 -7.61
CA LYS A 2 -30.72 -19.57 -7.23
C LYS A 2 -31.14 -18.82 -8.50
N GLU A 3 -32.26 -18.11 -8.47
CA GLU A 3 -32.70 -17.33 -9.64
C GLU A 3 -31.65 -16.34 -10.06
N GLY A 4 -31.35 -16.25 -11.37
CA GLY A 4 -30.26 -15.42 -11.94
C GLY A 4 -28.84 -15.98 -11.80
N TYR A 5 -28.69 -17.23 -11.32
CA TYR A 5 -27.39 -17.92 -11.26
C TYR A 5 -27.30 -18.98 -12.36
N GLY A 6 -26.08 -19.16 -12.89
CA GLY A 6 -25.74 -20.22 -13.85
C GLY A 6 -24.52 -21.02 -13.40
N LEU A 7 -24.34 -22.20 -13.97
CA LEU A 7 -23.10 -22.96 -13.79
C LEU A 7 -22.01 -22.38 -14.69
N LEU A 8 -20.82 -22.15 -14.14
CA LEU A 8 -19.70 -21.55 -14.87
C LEU A 8 -19.37 -22.35 -16.15
N GLY A 9 -19.43 -23.69 -16.07
CA GLY A 9 -19.20 -24.57 -17.22
C GLY A 9 -20.13 -24.36 -18.42
N ASP A 10 -21.30 -23.74 -18.23
CA ASP A 10 -22.20 -23.39 -19.32
C ASP A 10 -21.62 -22.25 -20.17
N PHE A 11 -20.85 -21.36 -19.55
CA PHE A 11 -20.33 -20.11 -20.15
C PHE A 11 -18.86 -20.15 -20.56
N ILE A 12 -18.08 -21.13 -20.09
CA ILE A 12 -16.65 -21.21 -20.38
C ILE A 12 -16.27 -22.48 -21.14
N ARG A 13 -15.15 -22.42 -21.84
CA ARG A 13 -14.52 -23.59 -22.45
C ARG A 13 -13.01 -23.57 -22.26
N GLN A 14 -12.43 -24.76 -22.15
CA GLN A 14 -10.99 -24.94 -22.07
C GLN A 14 -10.32 -24.70 -23.42
N VAL A 15 -9.12 -24.10 -23.39
CA VAL A 15 -8.27 -23.86 -24.56
C VAL A 15 -6.95 -24.57 -24.32
N ASP A 16 -6.46 -25.34 -25.32
CA ASP A 16 -5.15 -26.01 -25.24
C ASP A 16 -4.36 -25.82 -26.54
N VAL A 17 -3.93 -24.59 -26.76
CA VAL A 17 -3.03 -24.25 -27.86
C VAL A 17 -1.59 -24.37 -27.40
N ARG A 18 -0.80 -25.22 -28.06
CA ARG A 18 0.60 -25.46 -27.73
C ARG A 18 1.53 -24.55 -28.53
N ASN A 19 2.64 -24.18 -27.89
CA ASN A 19 3.71 -23.40 -28.50
C ASN A 19 4.60 -24.26 -29.40
N THR A 20 4.01 -24.79 -30.49
CA THR A 20 4.69 -25.73 -31.40
C THR A 20 5.95 -25.18 -32.05
N ASP A 21 6.06 -23.86 -32.14
CA ASP A 21 7.20 -23.17 -32.77
C ASP A 21 8.37 -22.98 -31.78
N GLY A 22 8.18 -23.36 -30.50
CA GLY A 22 9.21 -23.26 -29.45
C GLY A 22 9.63 -21.82 -29.13
N LYS A 23 8.80 -20.82 -29.40
CA LYS A 23 9.07 -19.41 -29.07
C LYS A 23 9.31 -19.25 -27.56
N GLU A 24 10.21 -18.36 -27.19
CA GLU A 24 10.58 -18.07 -25.77
C GLU A 24 10.14 -16.65 -25.34
N GLU A 25 9.17 -16.07 -26.03
CA GLU A 25 8.70 -14.71 -25.79
C GLU A 25 7.54 -14.69 -24.79
N ASN A 26 7.45 -13.62 -23.96
CA ASN A 26 6.34 -13.37 -23.04
C ASN A 26 6.01 -14.55 -22.12
N LEU A 27 7.03 -15.09 -21.43
CA LEU A 27 6.83 -16.12 -20.42
C LEU A 27 6.12 -15.55 -19.20
N LEU A 28 4.92 -16.05 -18.92
CA LEU A 28 4.03 -15.55 -17.89
C LEU A 28 3.79 -16.59 -16.78
N GLY A 29 3.78 -16.08 -15.56
CA GLY A 29 3.24 -16.75 -14.39
C GLY A 29 1.93 -16.12 -13.96
N VAL A 30 1.19 -16.82 -13.10
CA VAL A 30 -0.05 -16.31 -12.49
C VAL A 30 0.16 -16.16 -10.99
N SER A 31 -0.08 -14.96 -10.47
CA SER A 31 0.06 -14.64 -9.06
C SER A 31 -1.23 -14.91 -8.27
N VAL A 32 -1.09 -15.00 -6.95
CA VAL A 32 -2.25 -15.05 -6.02
C VAL A 32 -2.97 -13.69 -5.90
N GLN A 33 -2.37 -12.61 -6.41
CA GLN A 33 -3.02 -11.31 -6.59
C GLN A 33 -3.93 -11.29 -7.84
N LYS A 34 -4.07 -12.44 -8.52
CA LYS A 34 -4.97 -12.63 -9.66
C LYS A 34 -4.59 -11.80 -10.88
N MET A 35 -3.30 -11.74 -11.15
CA MET A 35 -2.72 -11.05 -12.30
C MET A 35 -1.61 -11.89 -12.94
N PHE A 36 -1.37 -11.67 -14.21
CA PHE A 36 -0.19 -12.18 -14.87
C PHE A 36 1.06 -11.42 -14.38
N ILE A 37 2.14 -12.14 -14.23
CA ILE A 37 3.46 -11.61 -13.88
C ILE A 37 4.51 -12.23 -14.80
N PRO A 38 5.65 -11.59 -15.07
CA PRO A 38 6.76 -12.25 -15.73
C PRO A 38 7.13 -13.54 -14.98
N SER A 39 7.38 -14.62 -15.72
CA SER A 39 7.75 -15.89 -15.10
C SER A 39 9.09 -15.77 -14.38
N ILE A 40 9.13 -16.21 -13.13
CA ILE A 40 10.37 -16.32 -12.32
C ILE A 40 10.97 -17.74 -12.36
N ALA A 41 10.40 -18.63 -13.16
CA ALA A 41 10.86 -20.00 -13.27
C ALA A 41 12.26 -20.07 -13.92
N ASN A 42 13.09 -21.01 -13.43
CA ASN A 42 14.34 -21.32 -14.12
C ASN A 42 14.01 -22.03 -15.45
N THR A 43 14.40 -21.42 -16.56
CA THR A 43 14.10 -21.90 -17.91
C THR A 43 15.23 -22.67 -18.55
N ILE A 44 16.37 -22.88 -17.88
CA ILE A 44 17.53 -23.60 -18.41
C ILE A 44 17.14 -25.06 -18.66
N GLY A 45 17.25 -25.48 -19.93
CA GLY A 45 16.89 -26.83 -20.37
C GLY A 45 15.38 -27.09 -20.48
N THR A 46 14.56 -26.04 -20.45
CA THR A 46 13.10 -26.16 -20.58
C THR A 46 12.71 -26.35 -22.04
N ASP A 47 11.82 -27.31 -22.30
CA ASP A 47 11.22 -27.55 -23.61
C ASP A 47 9.97 -26.66 -23.73
N PHE A 48 10.11 -25.51 -24.40
CA PHE A 48 9.03 -24.54 -24.59
C PHE A 48 7.92 -25.01 -25.53
N THR A 49 8.16 -26.06 -26.32
CA THR A 49 7.10 -26.63 -27.18
C THR A 49 5.94 -27.23 -26.37
N LYS A 50 6.19 -27.56 -25.10
CA LYS A 50 5.18 -28.06 -24.16
C LYS A 50 4.35 -26.95 -23.51
N TYR A 51 4.78 -25.69 -23.60
CA TYR A 51 4.05 -24.56 -23.03
C TYR A 51 2.76 -24.33 -23.79
N LYS A 52 1.81 -23.69 -23.10
CA LYS A 52 0.53 -23.29 -23.70
C LYS A 52 0.59 -21.80 -24.06
N VAL A 53 -0.04 -21.47 -25.18
CA VAL A 53 -0.28 -20.10 -25.60
C VAL A 53 -1.58 -19.63 -24.95
N VAL A 54 -1.53 -18.47 -24.29
CA VAL A 54 -2.70 -17.73 -23.78
C VAL A 54 -2.81 -16.44 -24.56
N LYS A 55 -4.02 -16.07 -25.01
CA LYS A 55 -4.30 -14.87 -25.80
C LYS A 55 -5.09 -13.86 -24.99
N ARG A 56 -5.07 -12.60 -25.42
CA ARG A 56 -5.91 -11.53 -24.87
C ARG A 56 -7.36 -11.98 -24.76
N GLY A 57 -8.01 -11.70 -23.60
CA GLY A 57 -9.37 -12.14 -23.29
C GLY A 57 -9.46 -13.56 -22.74
N GLN A 58 -8.36 -14.31 -22.70
CA GLN A 58 -8.33 -15.65 -22.11
C GLN A 58 -7.84 -15.64 -20.67
N PHE A 59 -8.30 -16.60 -19.92
CA PHE A 59 -7.92 -16.84 -18.53
C PHE A 59 -6.87 -17.94 -18.42
N THR A 60 -6.07 -17.82 -17.39
CA THR A 60 -5.20 -18.93 -16.96
C THR A 60 -5.36 -19.13 -15.46
N TYR A 61 -5.55 -20.37 -15.01
CA TYR A 61 -5.48 -20.66 -13.59
C TYR A 61 -4.52 -21.82 -13.28
N ILE A 62 -4.04 -21.81 -12.05
CA ILE A 62 -3.18 -22.84 -11.50
C ILE A 62 -4.04 -23.75 -10.63
N PRO A 63 -4.23 -25.03 -11.01
CA PRO A 63 -5.09 -25.94 -10.25
C PRO A 63 -4.66 -26.17 -8.80
N ASP A 64 -3.35 -26.13 -8.51
CA ASP A 64 -2.78 -26.37 -7.18
C ASP A 64 -3.09 -25.18 -6.24
N THR A 65 -3.84 -25.44 -5.16
CA THR A 65 -4.20 -24.48 -4.12
C THR A 65 -3.39 -24.65 -2.82
N SER A 66 -2.74 -25.79 -2.60
CA SER A 66 -2.15 -26.19 -1.33
C SER A 66 -0.90 -25.41 -0.88
N ARG A 67 -0.25 -24.70 -1.77
CA ARG A 67 1.05 -24.01 -1.51
C ARG A 67 0.96 -22.48 -1.65
N ARG A 68 -0.25 -21.92 -1.69
CA ARG A 68 -0.47 -20.53 -2.08
C ARG A 68 -1.24 -19.70 -1.04
N GLY A 69 -1.19 -20.11 0.24
CA GLY A 69 -1.87 -19.38 1.32
C GLY A 69 -3.38 -19.34 1.15
N ASP A 70 -3.99 -20.49 0.82
CA ASP A 70 -5.43 -20.67 0.64
C ASP A 70 -6.04 -19.81 -0.49
N LYS A 71 -5.24 -19.42 -1.48
CA LYS A 71 -5.67 -18.64 -2.65
C LYS A 71 -5.42 -19.41 -3.95
N ILE A 72 -6.34 -19.32 -4.88
CA ILE A 72 -6.14 -19.82 -6.24
C ILE A 72 -5.49 -18.76 -7.12
N GLY A 73 -4.42 -19.15 -7.84
CA GLY A 73 -3.84 -18.30 -8.87
C GLY A 73 -4.70 -18.37 -10.13
N ILE A 74 -5.38 -17.30 -10.48
CA ILE A 74 -6.18 -17.14 -11.70
C ILE A 74 -6.01 -15.71 -12.21
N ALA A 75 -5.91 -15.54 -13.55
CA ALA A 75 -5.77 -14.21 -14.15
C ALA A 75 -6.40 -14.18 -15.54
N LEU A 76 -6.87 -13.00 -15.95
CA LEU A 76 -7.33 -12.67 -17.29
C LEU A 76 -6.23 -11.90 -18.02
N LEU A 77 -5.86 -12.31 -19.23
CA LEU A 77 -4.83 -11.64 -20.03
C LEU A 77 -5.42 -10.43 -20.75
N MET A 78 -4.97 -9.22 -20.37
CA MET A 78 -5.38 -7.97 -21.01
C MET A 78 -4.19 -7.10 -21.44
N ASP A 79 -2.99 -7.32 -20.88
CA ASP A 79 -1.82 -6.46 -21.09
C ASP A 79 -1.00 -6.83 -22.34
N TYR A 80 -1.14 -8.07 -22.80
CA TYR A 80 -0.43 -8.62 -23.97
C TYR A 80 -1.43 -9.20 -24.96
N ASP A 81 -1.07 -9.25 -26.24
CA ASP A 81 -1.89 -9.94 -27.25
C ASP A 81 -1.82 -11.46 -27.09
N GLU A 82 -0.61 -11.97 -26.75
CA GLU A 82 -0.41 -13.37 -26.37
C GLU A 82 0.77 -13.52 -25.40
N GLY A 83 0.79 -14.64 -24.68
CA GLY A 83 1.88 -15.02 -23.79
C GLY A 83 1.97 -16.53 -23.62
N LEU A 84 3.07 -17.00 -23.04
CA LEU A 84 3.31 -18.42 -22.79
C LEU A 84 3.16 -18.72 -21.30
N VAL A 85 2.43 -19.78 -21.00
CA VAL A 85 2.24 -20.28 -19.63
C VAL A 85 2.63 -21.75 -19.54
N SER A 86 2.98 -22.18 -18.32
CA SER A 86 3.36 -23.57 -18.05
C SER A 86 2.27 -24.55 -18.53
N ASN A 87 2.69 -25.71 -19.00
CA ASN A 87 1.81 -26.79 -19.44
C ASN A 87 0.87 -27.32 -18.34
N ILE A 88 1.21 -27.13 -17.08
CA ILE A 88 0.38 -27.54 -15.93
C ILE A 88 -0.74 -26.55 -15.61
N TYR A 89 -0.73 -25.36 -16.20
CA TYR A 89 -1.78 -24.38 -16.04
C TYR A 89 -2.95 -24.69 -16.97
N THR A 90 -4.14 -24.34 -16.56
CA THR A 90 -5.34 -24.46 -17.40
C THR A 90 -5.66 -23.12 -18.01
N VAL A 91 -5.73 -23.09 -19.34
CA VAL A 91 -6.18 -21.92 -20.11
C VAL A 91 -7.63 -22.14 -20.51
N PHE A 92 -8.45 -21.11 -20.36
CA PHE A 92 -9.86 -21.16 -20.76
C PHE A 92 -10.35 -19.78 -21.21
N GLU A 93 -11.50 -19.75 -21.86
CA GLU A 93 -12.12 -18.51 -22.32
C GLU A 93 -13.63 -18.56 -22.11
N VAL A 94 -14.29 -17.42 -22.17
CA VAL A 94 -15.73 -17.30 -22.23
C VAL A 94 -16.22 -17.73 -23.63
N LYS A 95 -17.33 -18.47 -23.68
CA LYS A 95 -17.91 -18.98 -24.94
C LYS A 95 -18.57 -17.87 -25.76
N ASP A 96 -19.31 -16.99 -25.11
CA ASP A 96 -20.03 -15.87 -25.71
C ASP A 96 -19.97 -14.64 -24.79
N GLU A 97 -19.27 -13.60 -25.23
CA GLU A 97 -19.14 -12.33 -24.49
C GLU A 97 -20.45 -11.52 -24.47
N ASN A 98 -21.47 -11.89 -25.24
CA ASN A 98 -22.79 -11.30 -25.13
C ASN A 98 -23.63 -11.88 -23.97
N GLU A 99 -23.20 -13.00 -23.40
CA GLU A 99 -23.81 -13.62 -22.21
C GLU A 99 -22.99 -13.34 -20.95
N LEU A 100 -21.67 -13.49 -21.00
CA LEU A 100 -20.76 -13.29 -19.87
C LEU A 100 -19.51 -12.54 -20.31
N LEU A 101 -19.26 -11.36 -19.70
CA LEU A 101 -18.02 -10.61 -19.96
C LEU A 101 -16.83 -11.21 -19.23
N PRO A 102 -15.66 -11.38 -19.89
CA PRO A 102 -14.44 -11.83 -19.22
C PRO A 102 -14.06 -10.96 -18.02
N GLU A 103 -14.14 -9.64 -18.14
CA GLU A 103 -13.80 -8.69 -17.08
C GLU A 103 -14.77 -8.82 -15.89
N TYR A 104 -16.07 -9.04 -16.13
CA TYR A 104 -17.04 -9.29 -15.07
C TYR A 104 -16.72 -10.60 -14.34
N LEU A 105 -16.41 -11.66 -15.09
CA LEU A 105 -16.00 -12.94 -14.53
C LEU A 105 -14.70 -12.81 -13.71
N MET A 106 -13.74 -12.01 -14.19
CA MET A 106 -12.50 -11.74 -13.42
C MET A 106 -12.77 -11.01 -12.12
N LEU A 107 -13.69 -10.03 -12.09
CA LEU A 107 -14.12 -9.36 -10.86
C LEU A 107 -14.73 -10.35 -9.88
N TRP A 108 -15.55 -11.27 -10.38
CA TRP A 108 -16.17 -12.31 -9.56
C TRP A 108 -15.13 -13.27 -8.97
N PHE A 109 -14.13 -13.70 -9.75
CA PHE A 109 -13.00 -14.52 -9.27
C PHE A 109 -12.10 -13.79 -8.25
N SER A 110 -12.05 -12.48 -8.31
CA SER A 110 -11.18 -11.66 -7.42
C SER A 110 -11.68 -11.59 -5.98
N ARG A 111 -12.86 -12.09 -5.69
CA ARG A 111 -13.46 -12.08 -4.35
C ARG A 111 -12.82 -13.11 -3.41
N PRO A 112 -12.65 -12.79 -2.12
CA PRO A 112 -12.17 -13.74 -1.13
C PRO A 112 -13.07 -15.00 -0.99
N GLU A 113 -14.38 -14.86 -1.27
CA GLU A 113 -15.34 -15.99 -1.27
C GLU A 113 -14.95 -17.07 -2.27
N PHE A 114 -14.48 -16.67 -3.45
CA PHE A 114 -14.04 -17.61 -4.47
C PHE A 114 -12.76 -18.33 -4.04
N ASP A 115 -11.83 -17.66 -3.39
CA ASP A 115 -10.63 -18.32 -2.85
C ASP A 115 -11.01 -19.39 -1.80
N ARG A 116 -11.92 -19.05 -0.88
CA ARG A 116 -12.44 -20.01 0.11
C ARG A 116 -13.15 -21.19 -0.54
N TYR A 117 -13.98 -20.92 -1.55
CA TYR A 117 -14.66 -21.96 -2.32
C TYR A 117 -13.65 -22.88 -3.04
N ALA A 118 -12.69 -22.30 -3.76
CA ALA A 118 -11.66 -23.04 -4.47
C ALA A 118 -10.86 -23.93 -3.51
N ARG A 119 -10.50 -23.40 -2.33
CA ARG A 119 -9.79 -24.15 -1.30
C ARG A 119 -10.64 -25.31 -0.74
N PHE A 120 -11.91 -25.06 -0.44
CA PHE A 120 -12.84 -26.09 0.07
C PHE A 120 -13.09 -27.21 -0.96
N LYS A 121 -13.15 -26.88 -2.24
CA LYS A 121 -13.43 -27.83 -3.34
C LYS A 121 -12.16 -28.54 -3.85
N SER A 122 -10.98 -28.12 -3.40
CA SER A 122 -9.74 -28.76 -3.80
C SER A 122 -9.55 -30.10 -3.10
N HIS A 123 -9.13 -31.12 -3.86
CA HIS A 123 -8.94 -32.49 -3.40
C HIS A 123 -7.52 -32.99 -3.72
N GLY A 124 -7.03 -33.92 -2.93
CA GLY A 124 -5.76 -34.62 -3.15
C GLY A 124 -4.96 -34.82 -1.87
N SER A 125 -4.26 -35.95 -1.76
CA SER A 125 -3.49 -36.31 -0.57
C SER A 125 -2.07 -35.70 -0.52
N VAL A 126 -1.50 -35.34 -1.67
CA VAL A 126 -0.16 -34.76 -1.80
C VAL A 126 -0.20 -33.31 -2.27
N ARG A 127 -1.13 -33.00 -3.16
CA ARG A 127 -1.43 -31.65 -3.64
C ARG A 127 -2.95 -31.52 -3.74
N GLU A 128 -3.48 -30.53 -3.12
CA GLU A 128 -4.90 -30.21 -3.24
C GLU A 128 -5.11 -29.41 -4.52
N ILE A 129 -5.96 -29.92 -5.38
CA ILE A 129 -6.18 -29.43 -6.73
C ILE A 129 -7.68 -29.12 -6.89
N MET A 130 -7.98 -27.92 -7.38
CA MET A 130 -9.27 -27.58 -7.96
C MET A 130 -9.21 -27.91 -9.44
N ASP A 131 -9.78 -29.06 -9.82
CA ASP A 131 -9.77 -29.49 -11.21
C ASP A 131 -10.78 -28.73 -12.08
N TRP A 132 -10.76 -29.00 -13.40
CA TRP A 132 -11.63 -28.33 -14.35
C TRP A 132 -13.11 -28.65 -14.13
N ASP A 133 -13.43 -29.86 -13.76
CA ASP A 133 -14.82 -30.29 -13.55
C ASP A 133 -15.42 -29.58 -12.33
N GLU A 134 -14.63 -29.38 -11.26
CA GLU A 134 -15.06 -28.57 -10.11
C GLU A 134 -15.15 -27.07 -10.47
N MET A 135 -14.27 -26.56 -11.33
CA MET A 135 -14.39 -25.19 -11.86
C MET A 135 -15.71 -25.02 -12.63
N CYS A 136 -16.09 -25.99 -13.45
CA CYS A 136 -17.33 -25.94 -14.22
C CYS A 136 -18.61 -26.00 -13.35
N LYS A 137 -18.53 -26.56 -12.15
CA LYS A 137 -19.67 -26.65 -11.20
C LYS A 137 -19.86 -25.38 -10.36
N VAL A 138 -18.98 -24.39 -10.48
CA VAL A 138 -19.10 -23.11 -9.76
C VAL A 138 -20.41 -22.43 -10.18
N GLU A 139 -21.22 -22.06 -9.20
CA GLU A 139 -22.41 -21.22 -9.42
C GLU A 139 -22.04 -19.74 -9.30
N LEU A 140 -22.40 -18.93 -10.30
CA LEU A 140 -22.18 -17.50 -10.31
C LEU A 140 -23.43 -16.74 -10.78
N PRO A 141 -23.63 -15.50 -10.32
CA PRO A 141 -24.69 -14.65 -10.84
C PRO A 141 -24.33 -14.18 -12.26
N VAL A 142 -25.27 -14.32 -13.20
CA VAL A 142 -25.13 -13.86 -14.57
C VAL A 142 -26.25 -12.86 -14.87
N PRO A 143 -26.09 -11.59 -14.44
CA PRO A 143 -27.05 -10.54 -14.76
C PRO A 143 -27.01 -10.20 -16.26
N SER A 144 -27.96 -9.38 -16.73
CA SER A 144 -27.95 -8.93 -18.12
C SER A 144 -26.61 -8.31 -18.52
N ILE A 145 -26.22 -8.47 -19.78
CA ILE A 145 -24.93 -7.99 -20.31
C ILE A 145 -24.73 -6.48 -20.07
N ASP A 146 -25.78 -5.68 -20.13
CA ASP A 146 -25.70 -4.23 -19.86
C ASP A 146 -25.41 -3.95 -18.38
N LYS A 147 -25.93 -4.78 -17.48
CA LYS A 147 -25.59 -4.71 -16.05
C LYS A 147 -24.15 -5.10 -15.79
N GLN A 148 -23.65 -6.16 -16.45
CA GLN A 148 -22.24 -6.56 -16.37
C GLN A 148 -21.32 -5.43 -16.88
N ARG A 149 -21.60 -4.84 -18.03
CA ARG A 149 -20.87 -3.69 -18.59
C ARG A 149 -20.83 -2.51 -17.63
N SER A 150 -21.97 -2.21 -17.00
CA SER A 150 -22.07 -1.11 -16.04
C SER A 150 -21.20 -1.36 -14.79
N ILE A 151 -21.17 -2.58 -14.26
CA ILE A 151 -20.35 -2.99 -13.12
C ILE A 151 -18.87 -2.91 -13.47
N VAL A 152 -18.47 -3.49 -14.60
CA VAL A 152 -17.07 -3.47 -15.07
C VAL A 152 -16.59 -2.02 -15.25
N LYS A 153 -17.38 -1.19 -15.93
CA LYS A 153 -17.04 0.22 -16.14
C LYS A 153 -16.90 0.99 -14.83
N ALA A 154 -17.80 0.79 -13.87
CA ALA A 154 -17.71 1.44 -12.56
C ALA A 154 -16.42 1.03 -11.82
N TYR A 155 -16.11 -0.26 -11.81
CA TYR A 155 -14.90 -0.79 -11.17
C TYR A 155 -13.62 -0.26 -11.82
N GLN A 156 -13.55 -0.27 -13.16
CA GLN A 156 -12.40 0.24 -13.91
C GLN A 156 -12.20 1.74 -13.67
N THR A 157 -13.27 2.54 -13.74
CA THR A 157 -13.21 3.99 -13.49
C THR A 157 -12.65 4.29 -12.09
N ILE A 158 -13.08 3.55 -11.07
CA ILE A 158 -12.55 3.70 -9.69
C ILE A 158 -11.07 3.32 -9.65
N THR A 159 -10.69 2.20 -10.28
CA THR A 159 -9.30 1.72 -10.29
C THR A 159 -8.37 2.71 -10.98
N GLU A 160 -8.73 3.18 -12.16
CA GLU A 160 -7.97 4.20 -12.91
C GLU A 160 -7.81 5.50 -12.12
N ARG A 161 -8.86 5.94 -11.41
CA ARG A 161 -8.81 7.13 -10.56
C ARG A 161 -7.86 6.95 -9.37
N ILE A 162 -7.84 5.78 -8.75
CA ILE A 162 -6.89 5.45 -7.67
C ILE A 162 -5.46 5.51 -8.19
N GLU A 163 -5.18 4.88 -9.33
CA GLU A 163 -3.85 4.87 -9.93
C GLU A 163 -3.37 6.26 -10.35
N LEU A 164 -4.28 7.05 -10.95
CA LEU A 164 -3.97 8.43 -11.31
C LEU A 164 -3.60 9.26 -10.08
N LYS A 165 -4.37 9.15 -8.99
CA LYS A 165 -4.08 9.87 -7.74
C LYS A 165 -2.77 9.44 -7.11
N ARG A 166 -2.43 8.16 -7.14
CA ARG A 166 -1.11 7.67 -6.69
C ARG A 166 0.02 8.31 -7.49
N ARG A 167 -0.07 8.29 -8.82
CA ARG A 167 0.94 8.95 -9.68
C ARG A 167 1.05 10.45 -9.45
N ILE A 168 -0.09 11.12 -9.17
CA ILE A 168 -0.06 12.54 -8.80
C ILE A 168 0.71 12.71 -7.48
N ASN A 169 0.44 11.91 -6.46
CA ASN A 169 1.13 11.98 -5.18
C ASN A 169 2.64 11.73 -5.33
N ASP A 170 3.04 10.72 -6.10
CA ASP A 170 4.46 10.44 -6.39
C ASP A 170 5.17 11.64 -7.03
N ASN A 171 4.51 12.30 -7.98
CA ASN A 171 5.04 13.51 -8.62
C ASN A 171 5.12 14.71 -7.66
N LEU A 172 4.12 14.88 -6.80
CA LEU A 172 4.14 15.94 -5.78
C LEU A 172 5.26 15.70 -4.76
N GLU A 173 5.45 14.48 -4.29
CA GLU A 173 6.58 14.12 -3.41
C GLU A 173 7.93 14.36 -4.08
N ALA A 174 8.08 13.96 -5.34
CA ALA A 174 9.31 14.22 -6.10
C ALA A 174 9.58 15.72 -6.26
N THR A 175 8.52 16.53 -6.43
CA THR A 175 8.64 17.99 -6.51
C THR A 175 9.11 18.58 -5.18
N ILE A 176 8.56 18.13 -4.05
CA ILE A 176 9.00 18.61 -2.73
C ILE A 176 10.44 18.16 -2.46
N GLN A 177 10.81 16.93 -2.82
CA GLN A 177 12.18 16.44 -2.67
C GLN A 177 13.16 17.28 -3.50
N ALA A 178 12.84 17.57 -4.76
CA ALA A 178 13.68 18.39 -5.61
C ALA A 178 13.86 19.84 -5.06
N ALA A 179 12.81 20.40 -4.47
CA ALA A 179 12.91 21.71 -3.84
C ALA A 179 13.73 21.67 -2.55
N PHE A 180 13.63 20.59 -1.77
CA PHE A 180 14.47 20.37 -0.59
C PHE A 180 15.95 20.26 -1.01
N ASP A 181 16.27 19.44 -1.99
CA ASP A 181 17.63 19.24 -2.49
C ASP A 181 18.21 20.53 -3.07
N LYS A 182 17.38 21.31 -3.78
CA LYS A 182 17.78 22.61 -4.33
C LYS A 182 18.23 23.59 -3.25
N ALA A 183 17.56 23.64 -2.10
CA ALA A 183 17.93 24.50 -0.98
C ALA A 183 19.36 24.21 -0.49
N PHE A 184 19.79 22.94 -0.49
CA PHE A 184 21.16 22.53 -0.15
C PHE A 184 22.15 22.80 -1.28
N HIS A 185 21.77 22.52 -2.52
CA HIS A 185 22.63 22.74 -3.69
C HIS A 185 22.95 24.22 -3.88
N ASP A 186 21.96 25.11 -3.72
CA ASP A 186 22.15 26.56 -3.84
C ASP A 186 23.11 27.12 -2.76
N ALA A 187 23.26 26.42 -1.62
CA ALA A 187 24.23 26.72 -0.58
C ALA A 187 25.61 26.07 -0.80
N GLY A 188 25.84 25.43 -1.96
CA GLY A 188 27.12 24.79 -2.31
C GLY A 188 27.37 23.44 -1.60
N VAL A 189 26.34 22.80 -1.05
CA VAL A 189 26.39 21.46 -0.46
C VAL A 189 25.51 20.51 -1.24
N SER A 190 26.03 19.37 -1.60
CA SER A 190 25.32 18.47 -2.51
C SER A 190 24.12 17.76 -1.87
N LEU A 191 24.05 17.57 -0.56
CA LEU A 191 22.93 16.91 0.17
C LEU A 191 23.17 16.98 1.69
N PRO A 192 22.15 16.77 2.55
CA PRO A 192 22.29 16.57 3.99
C PRO A 192 23.38 15.55 4.36
N GLU A 193 23.58 14.55 3.51
CA GLU A 193 24.62 13.52 3.67
C GLU A 193 26.04 14.12 3.75
N THR A 194 26.35 15.12 2.94
CA THR A 194 27.64 15.80 2.95
C THR A 194 27.85 16.55 4.27
N ILE A 195 26.82 17.22 4.77
CA ILE A 195 26.87 17.93 6.06
C ILE A 195 27.12 16.94 7.20
N ILE A 196 26.35 15.84 7.24
CA ILE A 196 26.43 14.84 8.32
C ILE A 196 27.78 14.12 8.29
N LYS A 197 28.25 13.65 7.11
CA LYS A 197 29.49 12.87 6.98
C LYS A 197 30.75 13.72 7.06
N GLN A 198 30.73 14.93 6.50
CA GLN A 198 31.91 15.78 6.42
C GLN A 198 31.96 16.86 7.50
N ASN A 199 30.91 16.99 8.30
CA ASN A 199 30.74 18.01 9.33
C ASN A 199 30.97 19.45 8.81
N LYS A 200 30.55 19.70 7.55
CA LYS A 200 30.66 21.03 6.92
C LYS A 200 29.27 21.64 6.81
N VAL A 201 29.02 22.68 7.60
CA VAL A 201 27.78 23.46 7.54
C VAL A 201 28.05 24.74 6.74
N PRO A 202 27.20 25.12 5.79
CA PRO A 202 27.35 26.37 5.03
C PRO A 202 27.32 27.59 5.96
N GLN A 203 27.97 28.65 5.52
CA GLN A 203 27.99 29.91 6.26
C GLN A 203 26.55 30.47 6.36
N GLY A 204 26.16 30.88 7.57
CA GLY A 204 24.86 31.45 7.84
C GLY A 204 23.76 30.40 8.09
N TRP A 205 24.12 29.11 8.05
CA TRP A 205 23.21 28.03 8.45
C TRP A 205 23.38 27.70 9.94
N THR A 206 22.31 27.22 10.56
CA THR A 206 22.32 26.84 11.98
C THR A 206 22.51 25.33 12.10
N ASP A 207 23.57 24.92 12.78
CA ASP A 207 23.85 23.53 13.15
C ASP A 207 23.40 23.31 14.59
N ALA A 208 22.48 22.38 14.82
CA ALA A 208 21.83 22.20 16.10
C ALA A 208 21.33 20.76 16.28
N THR A 209 20.59 20.51 17.34
CA THR A 209 19.87 19.25 17.60
C THR A 209 18.36 19.48 17.48
N VAL A 210 17.61 18.38 17.33
CA VAL A 210 16.13 18.42 17.30
C VAL A 210 15.58 19.13 18.55
N GLY A 211 16.14 18.85 19.74
CA GLY A 211 15.71 19.45 21.00
C GLY A 211 15.85 20.95 21.08
N ASP A 212 16.73 21.58 20.25
CA ASP A 212 16.88 23.03 20.22
C ASP A 212 15.71 23.73 19.48
N PHE A 213 15.00 22.99 18.58
CA PHE A 213 13.95 23.53 17.71
C PHE A 213 12.58 22.89 17.89
N ALA A 214 12.49 21.81 18.67
CA ALA A 214 11.23 21.08 18.85
C ALA A 214 11.14 20.46 20.25
N SER A 215 9.91 20.26 20.72
CA SER A 215 9.64 19.41 21.87
C SER A 215 9.43 17.96 21.45
N VAL A 216 10.07 17.02 22.16
CA VAL A 216 9.90 15.59 21.93
C VAL A 216 9.17 14.95 23.10
N GLN A 217 8.09 14.22 22.81
CA GLN A 217 7.25 13.60 23.82
C GLN A 217 6.93 12.15 23.45
N THR A 218 7.01 11.25 24.45
CA THR A 218 6.50 9.87 24.32
C THR A 218 5.00 9.85 24.50
N GLY A 219 4.29 8.99 23.75
CA GLY A 219 2.86 8.75 23.95
C GLY A 219 2.54 8.10 25.32
N PRO A 220 1.25 7.94 25.64
CA PRO A 220 0.82 7.39 26.93
C PRO A 220 1.35 5.96 27.12
N PHE A 221 1.88 5.68 28.30
CA PHE A 221 2.29 4.32 28.67
C PHE A 221 1.08 3.43 28.98
N GLY A 222 1.28 2.10 29.00
CA GLY A 222 0.23 1.11 29.22
C GLY A 222 -0.59 1.28 30.51
N SER A 223 -0.06 1.96 31.52
CA SER A 223 -0.84 2.34 32.72
C SER A 223 -1.80 3.52 32.54
N GLN A 224 -1.73 4.19 31.37
CA GLN A 224 -2.58 5.33 31.05
C GLN A 224 -3.57 5.02 29.91
N LEU A 225 -3.35 3.96 29.16
CA LEU A 225 -4.23 3.52 28.08
C LEU A 225 -4.13 1.99 27.98
N HIS A 226 -5.22 1.31 28.31
CA HIS A 226 -5.35 -0.15 28.27
C HIS A 226 -6.15 -0.61 27.05
N ASN A 227 -6.11 -1.90 26.74
CA ASN A 227 -6.90 -2.45 25.62
C ASN A 227 -8.42 -2.29 25.81
N GLU A 228 -8.88 -2.21 27.06
CA GLU A 228 -10.30 -2.01 27.44
C GLU A 228 -10.78 -0.56 27.23
N ASP A 229 -9.86 0.39 27.06
CA ASP A 229 -10.19 1.80 26.80
C ASP A 229 -10.57 2.05 25.33
N TYR A 230 -10.33 1.06 24.45
CA TYR A 230 -10.71 1.18 23.03
C TYR A 230 -12.20 0.96 22.80
N VAL A 231 -12.79 1.82 21.99
CA VAL A 231 -14.22 1.88 21.70
C VAL A 231 -14.49 1.71 20.19
N GLU A 232 -15.73 1.41 19.82
CA GLU A 232 -16.14 1.29 18.42
C GLU A 232 -16.29 2.65 17.68
N SER A 233 -16.50 3.73 18.45
CA SER A 233 -16.67 5.08 17.90
C SER A 233 -16.01 6.10 18.83
N GLY A 234 -15.18 6.99 18.30
CA GLY A 234 -14.44 7.97 19.09
C GLY A 234 -13.30 8.63 18.34
N THR A 235 -12.31 9.13 19.06
CA THR A 235 -11.12 9.78 18.51
C THR A 235 -10.04 8.75 18.17
N PRO A 236 -9.43 8.80 16.98
CA PRO A 236 -8.40 7.86 16.58
C PRO A 236 -7.08 8.03 17.37
N ILE A 237 -6.37 6.90 17.50
CA ILE A 237 -5.00 6.85 18.05
C ILE A 237 -4.06 6.32 16.97
N ILE A 238 -3.00 7.07 16.70
CA ILE A 238 -1.95 6.64 15.78
C ILE A 238 -1.02 5.64 16.46
N THR A 239 -0.80 4.51 15.81
CA THR A 239 0.22 3.52 16.18
C THR A 239 1.25 3.37 15.06
N VAL A 240 2.31 2.60 15.28
CA VAL A 240 3.37 2.36 14.29
C VAL A 240 2.82 1.70 13.00
N GLU A 241 1.71 0.97 13.09
CA GLU A 241 1.06 0.30 11.95
C GLU A 241 0.39 1.29 10.97
N HIS A 242 0.10 2.51 11.44
CA HIS A 242 -0.53 3.55 10.64
C HIS A 242 0.49 4.48 9.95
N MET A 243 1.79 4.23 10.13
CA MET A 243 2.84 5.01 9.47
C MET A 243 3.12 4.43 8.07
N ASP A 244 2.69 5.13 7.03
CA ASP A 244 2.84 4.73 5.63
C ASP A 244 3.59 5.82 4.84
N GLY A 245 4.84 5.53 4.49
CA GLY A 245 5.73 6.54 3.89
C GLY A 245 5.95 7.73 4.83
N LYS A 246 5.46 8.90 4.43
CA LYS A 246 5.53 10.18 5.17
C LYS A 246 4.17 10.59 5.76
N TYR A 247 3.13 9.76 5.60
CA TYR A 247 1.73 10.09 5.92
C TYR A 247 1.12 9.07 6.86
N ILE A 248 -0.06 9.39 7.37
CA ILE A 248 -0.82 8.54 8.29
C ILE A 248 -1.89 7.79 7.51
N ALA A 249 -1.85 6.47 7.57
CA ALA A 249 -2.85 5.61 6.93
C ALA A 249 -4.11 5.49 7.82
N HIS A 250 -5.25 5.88 7.28
CA HIS A 250 -6.55 5.84 7.97
C HIS A 250 -7.24 4.47 7.81
N ARG A 251 -6.62 3.42 8.32
CA ARG A 251 -7.16 2.05 8.26
C ARG A 251 -7.08 1.38 9.63
N ASN A 252 -8.16 0.76 10.08
CA ASN A 252 -8.20 0.01 11.34
C ASN A 252 -7.64 0.79 12.55
N LEU A 253 -7.89 2.09 12.59
CA LEU A 253 -7.44 2.96 13.67
C LEU A 253 -8.13 2.55 14.97
N PRO A 254 -7.41 2.29 16.08
CA PRO A 254 -8.01 2.16 17.39
C PRO A 254 -8.60 3.52 17.80
N LEU A 255 -9.77 3.48 18.43
CA LEU A 255 -10.53 4.67 18.83
C LEU A 255 -10.67 4.71 20.35
N VAL A 256 -10.68 5.91 20.91
CA VAL A 256 -10.92 6.14 22.34
C VAL A 256 -12.09 7.09 22.58
N SER A 257 -12.68 6.99 23.78
CA SER A 257 -13.80 7.83 24.19
C SER A 257 -13.38 9.30 24.35
N GLN A 258 -14.35 10.22 24.34
CA GLN A 258 -14.10 11.62 24.63
C GLN A 258 -13.53 11.83 26.05
N ASN A 259 -13.94 11.02 27.04
CA ASN A 259 -13.39 11.06 28.39
C ASN A 259 -11.89 10.74 28.41
N ASP A 260 -11.46 9.79 27.58
CA ASP A 260 -10.05 9.43 27.45
C ASP A 260 -9.27 10.53 26.73
N VAL A 261 -9.84 11.16 25.70
CA VAL A 261 -9.24 12.32 25.04
C VAL A 261 -9.01 13.44 26.05
N ASP A 262 -9.99 13.76 26.87
CA ASP A 262 -9.87 14.81 27.88
C ASP A 262 -8.81 14.48 28.93
N ARG A 263 -8.74 13.24 29.37
CA ARG A 263 -7.73 12.72 30.30
C ARG A 263 -6.31 12.70 29.70
N LEU A 264 -6.21 12.41 28.41
CA LEU A 264 -4.96 12.28 27.67
C LEU A 264 -4.62 13.52 26.83
N ARG A 265 -5.26 14.66 27.08
CA ARG A 265 -5.13 15.90 26.30
C ARG A 265 -3.69 16.36 26.06
N LYS A 266 -2.75 16.06 26.95
CA LYS A 266 -1.33 16.36 26.75
C LYS A 266 -0.68 15.59 25.60
N TYR A 267 -1.33 14.53 25.11
CA TYR A 267 -0.89 13.69 24.00
C TYR A 267 -1.65 13.98 22.70
N ASP A 268 -2.37 15.10 22.65
CA ASP A 268 -3.00 15.55 21.42
C ASP A 268 -1.96 15.85 20.33
N LEU A 269 -2.38 15.63 19.11
CA LEU A 269 -1.60 15.92 17.90
C LEU A 269 -2.14 17.20 17.27
N HIS A 270 -1.25 18.01 16.75
CA HIS A 270 -1.58 19.21 15.97
C HIS A 270 -0.99 19.13 14.58
N THR A 271 -1.66 19.76 13.62
CA THR A 271 -1.16 19.91 12.26
C THR A 271 0.29 20.41 12.29
N GLY A 272 1.17 19.72 11.55
CA GLY A 272 2.61 20.01 11.51
C GLY A 272 3.45 19.25 12.55
N ASP A 273 2.83 18.53 13.52
CA ASP A 273 3.57 17.58 14.36
C ASP A 273 4.15 16.45 13.52
N ILE A 274 5.32 15.94 13.94
CA ILE A 274 5.90 14.74 13.36
C ILE A 274 5.75 13.59 14.36
N VAL A 275 5.14 12.49 13.93
CA VAL A 275 5.03 11.27 14.73
C VAL A 275 6.11 10.29 14.29
N PHE A 276 6.93 9.86 15.24
CA PHE A 276 8.03 8.92 15.05
C PHE A 276 7.68 7.54 15.60
N SER A 277 8.12 6.48 14.92
CA SER A 277 8.10 5.13 15.48
C SER A 277 9.18 4.98 16.54
N ARG A 278 8.78 4.50 17.74
CA ARG A 278 9.66 4.37 18.89
C ARG A 278 10.29 2.99 19.03
N VAL A 279 9.64 1.94 18.56
CA VAL A 279 10.00 0.54 18.79
C VAL A 279 9.90 -0.25 17.49
N GLY A 280 10.86 -1.11 17.22
CA GLY A 280 10.94 -1.93 16.01
C GLY A 280 11.56 -1.15 14.86
N SER A 281 10.79 -0.74 13.87
CA SER A 281 11.27 0.15 12.78
C SER A 281 11.32 1.58 13.30
N VAL A 282 12.40 1.95 13.97
CA VAL A 282 12.56 3.24 14.68
C VAL A 282 12.85 4.45 13.79
N ASP A 283 12.90 4.26 12.50
CA ASP A 283 13.26 5.28 11.50
C ASP A 283 12.07 5.84 10.71
N ARG A 284 10.84 5.47 11.08
CA ARG A 284 9.64 5.98 10.43
C ARG A 284 9.22 7.30 11.04
N ALA A 285 9.02 8.30 10.19
CA ALA A 285 8.53 9.62 10.55
C ALA A 285 7.40 10.03 9.61
N VAL A 286 6.24 10.38 10.17
CA VAL A 286 5.07 10.83 9.43
C VAL A 286 4.59 12.17 9.97
N MET A 287 3.99 13.01 9.12
CA MET A 287 3.45 14.31 9.54
C MET A 287 1.95 14.24 9.77
N VAL A 288 1.51 14.96 10.78
CA VAL A 288 0.10 15.18 11.10
C VAL A 288 -0.44 16.28 10.17
N SER A 289 -1.44 15.94 9.35
CA SER A 289 -2.16 16.87 8.49
C SER A 289 -3.38 17.45 9.22
N GLN A 290 -4.17 18.30 8.55
CA GLN A 290 -5.44 18.80 9.11
C GLN A 290 -6.45 17.69 9.40
N HIS A 291 -6.35 16.55 8.70
CA HIS A 291 -7.25 15.42 8.91
C HIS A 291 -7.05 14.71 10.25
N GLU A 292 -5.85 14.77 10.83
CA GLU A 292 -5.48 14.13 12.10
C GLU A 292 -5.35 15.14 13.26
N ASP A 293 -5.68 16.41 13.05
CA ASP A 293 -5.64 17.41 14.12
C ASP A 293 -6.56 17.00 15.27
N GLY A 294 -6.04 17.03 16.50
CA GLY A 294 -6.76 16.57 17.70
C GLY A 294 -6.76 15.06 17.95
N TRP A 295 -6.13 14.24 17.06
CA TRP A 295 -5.95 12.81 17.33
C TRP A 295 -4.89 12.58 18.42
N LEU A 296 -4.81 11.34 18.90
CA LEU A 296 -3.81 10.92 19.86
C LEU A 296 -2.76 10.00 19.21
N PHE A 297 -1.67 9.70 19.92
CA PHE A 297 -0.66 8.74 19.49
C PHE A 297 -0.30 7.77 20.62
N SER A 298 0.08 6.56 20.25
CA SER A 298 0.33 5.47 21.20
C SER A 298 1.69 5.59 21.89
N GLY A 299 1.87 4.88 23.02
CA GLY A 299 3.13 4.80 23.74
C GLY A 299 4.29 4.16 22.97
N ARG A 300 4.01 3.56 21.79
CA ARG A 300 5.03 3.05 20.85
C ARG A 300 5.50 4.11 19.85
N CYS A 301 5.02 5.34 20.00
CA CYS A 301 5.36 6.47 19.16
C CYS A 301 5.96 7.61 20.00
N LEU A 302 6.68 8.49 19.32
CA LEU A 302 7.18 9.77 19.84
C LEU A 302 6.57 10.88 18.99
N ARG A 303 6.18 12.00 19.59
CA ARG A 303 5.79 13.23 18.91
C ARG A 303 6.95 14.21 18.92
N VAL A 304 7.30 14.75 17.79
CA VAL A 304 8.18 15.91 17.62
C VAL A 304 7.30 17.08 17.23
N ARG A 305 7.17 18.08 18.10
CA ARG A 305 6.42 19.32 17.84
C ARG A 305 7.39 20.48 17.66
N PRO A 306 7.58 21.00 16.44
CA PRO A 306 8.42 22.16 16.22
C PRO A 306 7.95 23.36 17.04
N TYR A 307 8.91 24.18 17.57
CA TYR A 307 8.55 25.41 18.27
C TYR A 307 8.01 26.47 17.31
N ASP A 308 8.49 26.48 16.04
CA ASP A 308 7.85 27.23 14.96
C ASP A 308 6.95 26.27 14.16
N PRO A 309 5.63 26.37 14.27
CA PRO A 309 4.69 25.46 13.62
C PRO A 309 4.81 25.47 12.09
N ASN A 310 5.42 26.51 11.50
CA ASN A 310 5.60 26.62 10.06
C ASN A 310 6.83 25.82 9.54
N THR A 311 7.50 25.03 10.39
CA THR A 311 8.68 24.26 10.01
C THR A 311 8.45 22.75 9.97
N GLY A 312 7.23 22.28 10.19
CA GLY A 312 6.87 20.87 10.23
C GLY A 312 7.29 20.10 8.98
N SER A 313 7.01 20.63 7.80
CA SER A 313 7.41 20.00 6.55
C SER A 313 8.93 19.92 6.36
N TYR A 314 9.69 20.90 6.84
CA TYR A 314 11.15 20.81 6.85
C TYR A 314 11.64 19.65 7.74
N PHE A 315 11.10 19.52 8.96
CA PHE A 315 11.40 18.40 9.85
C PHE A 315 11.05 17.06 9.21
N LEU A 316 9.89 16.95 8.57
CA LEU A 316 9.47 15.72 7.88
C LEU A 316 10.49 15.32 6.81
N TRP A 317 10.88 16.27 5.94
CA TRP A 317 11.83 15.98 4.87
C TRP A 317 13.23 15.70 5.39
N TRP A 318 13.68 16.41 6.43
CA TRP A 318 14.95 16.14 7.11
C TRP A 318 14.99 14.71 7.66
N PHE A 319 14.01 14.31 8.45
CA PHE A 319 13.95 12.99 9.06
C PHE A 319 13.84 11.85 8.04
N ASN A 320 13.25 12.10 6.89
CA ASN A 320 13.12 11.11 5.83
C ASN A 320 14.34 11.04 4.89
N GLN A 321 15.39 11.84 5.11
CA GLN A 321 16.64 11.69 4.37
C GLN A 321 17.32 10.37 4.75
N PRO A 322 17.85 9.59 3.76
CA PRO A 322 18.46 8.27 4.04
C PRO A 322 19.56 8.32 5.11
N VAL A 323 20.41 9.34 5.09
CA VAL A 323 21.50 9.50 6.08
C VAL A 323 20.95 9.76 7.49
N ILE A 324 19.86 10.50 7.63
CA ILE A 324 19.24 10.77 8.94
C ILE A 324 18.52 9.53 9.47
N ARG A 325 17.80 8.80 8.61
CA ARG A 325 17.20 7.51 8.97
C ARG A 325 18.25 6.51 9.45
N GLN A 326 19.41 6.43 8.76
CA GLN A 326 20.52 5.61 9.20
C GLN A 326 21.07 6.05 10.57
N LEU A 327 21.20 7.38 10.78
CA LEU A 327 21.65 7.93 12.05
C LEU A 327 20.71 7.58 13.20
N VAL A 328 19.40 7.74 13.01
CA VAL A 328 18.38 7.36 14.00
C VAL A 328 18.45 5.86 14.30
N THR A 329 18.54 5.02 13.27
CA THR A 329 18.66 3.56 13.44
C THR A 329 19.92 3.16 14.18
N ALA A 330 21.06 3.78 13.85
CA ALA A 330 22.34 3.52 14.54
C ALA A 330 22.36 3.97 16.00
N SER A 331 21.52 4.96 16.36
CA SER A 331 21.39 5.48 17.72
C SER A 331 20.41 4.66 18.59
N ALA A 332 19.68 3.72 17.98
CA ALA A 332 18.70 2.90 18.69
C ALA A 332 19.37 1.89 19.65
N VAL A 333 18.69 1.60 20.75
CA VAL A 333 19.14 0.66 21.79
C VAL A 333 18.30 -0.62 21.71
N GLY A 334 18.95 -1.76 21.87
CA GLY A 334 18.33 -3.09 21.88
C GLY A 334 18.60 -3.90 20.61
N ALA A 335 19.20 -5.08 20.77
CA ALA A 335 19.62 -5.93 19.66
C ALA A 335 18.44 -6.65 18.98
N THR A 336 17.47 -7.16 19.76
CA THR A 336 16.33 -7.93 19.24
C THR A 336 15.16 -7.02 18.84
N MET A 337 14.94 -5.96 19.58
CA MET A 337 13.88 -4.98 19.33
C MET A 337 14.45 -3.58 19.52
N PRO A 338 14.96 -2.97 18.45
CA PRO A 338 15.50 -1.61 18.51
C PRO A 338 14.47 -0.63 19.06
N SER A 339 14.91 0.28 19.89
CA SER A 339 14.05 1.33 20.45
C SER A 339 14.80 2.65 20.58
N ILE A 340 14.08 3.75 20.40
CA ILE A 340 14.55 5.12 20.68
C ILE A 340 13.70 5.74 21.77
N ASN A 341 14.27 6.72 22.44
CA ASN A 341 13.59 7.51 23.47
C ASN A 341 13.67 9.01 23.17
N THR A 342 13.04 9.81 24.01
CA THR A 342 13.03 11.28 23.83
C THR A 342 14.43 11.88 23.85
N SER A 343 15.36 11.37 24.68
CA SER A 343 16.73 11.85 24.77
C SER A 343 17.50 11.59 23.46
N ILE A 344 17.38 10.37 22.91
CA ILE A 344 18.01 10.01 21.63
C ILE A 344 17.47 10.91 20.52
N LEU A 345 16.15 11.06 20.39
CA LEU A 345 15.56 11.84 19.30
C LEU A 345 15.86 13.33 19.46
N ASN A 346 15.89 13.86 20.69
CA ASN A 346 16.34 15.23 20.95
C ASN A 346 17.78 15.48 20.52
N SER A 347 18.67 14.49 20.63
CA SER A 347 20.09 14.62 20.26
C SER A 347 20.38 14.43 18.77
N ILE A 348 19.39 14.04 17.97
CA ILE A 348 19.56 13.93 16.52
C ILE A 348 19.90 15.31 15.93
N ARG A 349 20.97 15.34 15.15
CA ARG A 349 21.43 16.55 14.50
C ARG A 349 20.43 17.01 13.44
N ILE A 350 20.15 18.31 13.44
CA ILE A 350 19.37 18.99 12.40
C ILE A 350 20.11 20.26 11.99
N VAL A 351 20.10 20.55 10.70
CA VAL A 351 20.72 21.75 10.16
C VAL A 351 19.68 22.59 9.45
N PHE A 352 19.51 23.82 9.86
CA PHE A 352 18.58 24.74 9.24
C PHE A 352 19.31 25.69 8.27
N PRO A 353 18.85 25.77 7.00
CA PRO A 353 19.18 26.89 6.12
C PRO A 353 18.79 28.24 6.70
N GLN A 354 19.15 29.31 6.04
CA GLN A 354 18.65 30.63 6.37
C GLN A 354 17.13 30.65 6.44
N LYS A 355 16.57 31.45 7.34
CA LYS A 355 15.15 31.45 7.67
C LYS A 355 14.22 31.65 6.47
N ASP A 356 14.61 32.50 5.53
CA ASP A 356 13.87 32.78 4.29
C ASP A 356 13.79 31.54 3.38
N ILE A 357 14.87 30.77 3.26
CA ILE A 357 14.92 29.52 2.50
C ILE A 357 13.97 28.47 3.12
N VAL A 358 14.04 28.29 4.43
CA VAL A 358 13.13 27.35 5.14
C VAL A 358 11.69 27.79 4.99
N THR A 359 11.40 29.08 5.15
CA THR A 359 10.03 29.61 5.02
C THR A 359 9.47 29.41 3.61
N GLN A 360 10.28 29.66 2.57
CA GLN A 360 9.86 29.44 1.17
C GLN A 360 9.61 27.96 0.90
N PHE A 361 10.52 27.09 1.36
CA PHE A 361 10.36 25.64 1.21
C PHE A 361 9.07 25.16 1.89
N CYS A 362 8.89 25.48 3.19
CA CYS A 362 7.74 25.04 3.95
C CYS A 362 6.41 25.53 3.35
N LYS A 363 6.33 26.80 2.96
CA LYS A 363 5.13 27.35 2.33
C LYS A 363 4.72 26.61 1.05
N MET A 364 5.69 26.19 0.25
CA MET A 364 5.44 25.36 -0.94
C MET A 364 5.10 23.93 -0.56
N ALA A 365 5.90 23.31 0.33
CA ALA A 365 5.75 21.91 0.72
C ALA A 365 4.40 21.66 1.43
N ASP A 366 3.99 22.52 2.37
CA ASP A 366 2.74 22.41 3.10
C ASP A 366 1.53 22.37 2.16
N GLY A 367 1.49 23.22 1.14
CA GLY A 367 0.42 23.20 0.15
C GLY A 367 0.37 21.90 -0.66
N LEU A 368 1.52 21.33 -1.02
CA LEU A 368 1.59 20.06 -1.75
C LEU A 368 1.26 18.86 -0.85
N ILE A 369 1.70 18.89 0.40
CA ILE A 369 1.39 17.85 1.41
C ILE A 369 -0.12 17.78 1.67
N GLU A 370 -0.81 18.92 1.76
CA GLU A 370 -2.26 18.96 1.97
C GLU A 370 -3.02 18.36 0.76
N ILE A 371 -2.53 18.60 -0.46
CA ILE A 371 -3.07 17.94 -1.66
C ILE A 371 -2.86 16.43 -1.59
N ILE A 372 -1.68 15.97 -1.16
CA ILE A 372 -1.38 14.54 -1.00
C ILE A 372 -2.30 13.93 0.06
N ALA A 373 -2.46 14.55 1.23
CA ALA A 373 -3.33 14.09 2.30
C ALA A 373 -4.80 13.95 1.82
N THR A 374 -5.31 14.97 1.10
CA THR A 374 -6.64 14.92 0.49
C THR A 374 -6.77 13.79 -0.52
N ASN A 375 -5.77 13.57 -1.36
CA ASN A 375 -5.75 12.46 -2.32
C ASN A 375 -5.73 11.10 -1.63
N LEU A 376 -4.98 10.93 -0.53
CA LEU A 376 -4.93 9.68 0.23
C LEU A 376 -6.29 9.35 0.85
N GLU A 377 -6.99 10.34 1.41
CA GLU A 377 -8.35 10.16 1.93
C GLU A 377 -9.36 9.81 0.82
N GLU A 378 -9.23 10.41 -0.36
CA GLU A 378 -10.06 10.04 -1.50
C GLU A 378 -9.75 8.64 -2.01
N ILE A 379 -8.48 8.24 -2.08
CA ILE A 379 -8.06 6.87 -2.43
C ILE A 379 -8.68 5.86 -1.45
N ARG A 380 -8.73 6.17 -0.16
CA ARG A 380 -9.39 5.33 0.85
C ARG A 380 -10.85 5.12 0.51
N LYS A 381 -11.61 6.20 0.30
CA LYS A 381 -13.05 6.14 -0.06
C LYS A 381 -13.29 5.39 -1.37
N LEU A 382 -12.41 5.55 -2.34
CA LEU A 382 -12.48 4.83 -3.61
C LEU A 382 -12.20 3.32 -3.43
N ASN A 383 -11.28 2.94 -2.55
CA ASN A 383 -11.05 1.54 -2.20
C ASN A 383 -12.27 0.92 -1.52
N ASP A 384 -12.90 1.63 -0.56
CA ASP A 384 -14.13 1.18 0.09
C ASP A 384 -15.26 0.97 -0.93
N ALA A 385 -15.43 1.90 -1.88
CA ALA A 385 -16.41 1.78 -2.96
C ALA A 385 -16.10 0.60 -3.90
N ARG A 386 -14.83 0.35 -4.21
CA ARG A 386 -14.40 -0.78 -5.03
C ARG A 386 -14.68 -2.12 -4.35
N GLU A 387 -14.40 -2.23 -3.06
CA GLU A 387 -14.73 -3.40 -2.25
C GLU A 387 -16.24 -3.63 -2.20
N TYR A 388 -17.03 -2.58 -2.02
CA TYR A 388 -18.49 -2.68 -2.04
C TYR A 388 -19.02 -3.25 -3.37
N ILE A 389 -18.46 -2.84 -4.52
CA ILE A 389 -18.82 -3.41 -5.82
C ILE A 389 -18.54 -4.92 -5.83
N GLN A 390 -17.36 -5.36 -5.38
CA GLN A 390 -17.01 -6.79 -5.33
C GLN A 390 -17.94 -7.58 -4.43
N LEU A 391 -18.26 -7.08 -3.25
CA LEU A 391 -19.20 -7.72 -2.32
C LEU A 391 -20.62 -7.79 -2.89
N SER A 392 -21.04 -6.81 -3.68
CA SER A 392 -22.36 -6.78 -4.32
C SER A 392 -22.56 -7.85 -5.40
N LEU A 393 -21.46 -8.38 -5.97
CA LEU A 393 -21.50 -9.48 -6.94
C LEU A 393 -22.00 -10.82 -6.34
N SER A 394 -22.11 -10.92 -5.03
CA SER A 394 -22.60 -12.14 -4.32
C SER A 394 -24.09 -12.10 -4.02
N ARG A 395 -24.76 -10.98 -4.27
CA ARG A 395 -26.18 -10.76 -3.96
C ARG A 395 -27.04 -10.81 -5.19
#